data_97c3262a8aacf4593ecdba7e42635c20
#
_entry.id   97c3262a8aacf4593ecdba7e42635c20
#
_cell.length_a   1.000
_cell.length_b   1.000
_cell.length_c   1.000
_cell.angle_alpha   90.00
_cell.angle_beta   90.00
_cell.angle_gamma   90.00
#
_symmetry.space_group_name_H-M   'P 1'
#
loop_
_entity.id
_entity.type
_entity.pdbx_description
1 polymer ?
#
loop_
_entity_poly.entity_id
_entity_poly.type
_entity_poly.pdbx_seq_one_letter_code
_entity_poly.pdbx_strand_id
1 'polypeptide(L)'
;MILDLVRHAGNGRDEFLDGRSDPPQLARLPQELVEAYGGLPWERVISSPRLRSLHTAMALATPRGLDVDADEEWEELDFGDWDGQSLFDLPEDALAAFHADPHAYPPPNGESWGHFERRIARALYRLLDDDDPVPTLVVSHGGPLRMVLSQVCGLPMSLCWALRIDHGTRLRVRLERGEVSVVGELLELQQP
;
A
#
# COMPACT_ATOMS: atom_id res chain seq x y z
N MET A 1 7.69 -8.17 -14.54
CA MET A 1 8.13 -8.70 -13.24
C MET A 1 6.95 -9.15 -12.39
N ILE A 2 7.19 -9.93 -11.34
CA ILE A 2 6.16 -10.26 -10.34
C ILE A 2 6.41 -9.42 -9.10
N LEU A 3 5.35 -8.75 -8.62
CA LEU A 3 5.34 -7.94 -7.43
C LEU A 3 4.27 -8.45 -6.46
N ASP A 4 4.65 -8.73 -5.23
CA ASP A 4 3.72 -8.91 -4.12
C ASP A 4 3.61 -7.62 -3.32
N LEU A 5 2.39 -7.16 -3.08
CA LEU A 5 2.09 -6.02 -2.22
C LEU A 5 1.33 -6.53 -0.99
N VAL A 6 1.78 -6.17 0.19
CA VAL A 6 1.11 -6.53 1.45
C VAL A 6 0.70 -5.25 2.18
N ARG A 7 -0.58 -5.14 2.52
CA ARG A 7 -1.00 -4.13 3.48
C ARG A 7 -0.44 -4.52 4.85
N HIS A 8 0.18 -3.56 5.54
CA HIS A 8 0.74 -3.82 6.87
C HIS A 8 -0.25 -4.53 7.80
N ALA A 9 0.27 -5.24 8.81
CA ALA A 9 -0.53 -5.92 9.82
C ALA A 9 -1.38 -4.93 10.62
N GLY A 10 -2.49 -5.40 11.19
CA GLY A 10 -3.38 -4.59 12.01
C GLY A 10 -2.66 -3.98 13.21
N ASN A 11 -2.96 -2.72 13.48
CA ASN A 11 -2.43 -1.94 14.59
C ASN A 11 -3.51 -1.60 15.64
N GLY A 12 -4.73 -2.17 15.50
CA GLY A 12 -5.86 -1.92 16.39
C GLY A 12 -6.52 -0.55 16.16
N ARG A 13 -6.30 0.07 15.00
CA ARG A 13 -6.82 1.39 14.63
C ARG A 13 -7.55 1.36 13.28
N ASP A 14 -8.35 0.33 13.05
CA ASP A 14 -9.03 0.09 11.77
C ASP A 14 -10.01 1.21 11.37
N GLU A 15 -10.50 1.95 12.36
CA GLU A 15 -11.43 3.07 12.20
C GLU A 15 -10.76 4.44 12.04
N PHE A 16 -9.41 4.50 12.07
CA PHE A 16 -8.67 5.75 11.98
C PHE A 16 -8.01 5.94 10.61
N LEU A 17 -7.97 7.18 10.16
CA LEU A 17 -7.19 7.57 8.99
C LEU A 17 -5.74 7.84 9.40
N ASP A 18 -4.94 6.80 9.54
CA ASP A 18 -3.52 6.94 9.84
C ASP A 18 -2.73 7.03 8.52
N GLY A 19 -2.50 8.23 8.03
CA GLY A 19 -1.62 8.51 6.91
C GLY A 19 -0.18 8.67 7.39
N ARG A 20 0.15 9.89 7.84
CA ARG A 20 1.46 10.23 8.42
C ARG A 20 1.58 9.89 9.90
N SER A 21 0.47 9.84 10.61
CA SER A 21 0.43 9.40 12.00
C SER A 21 0.97 7.98 12.14
N ASP A 22 1.81 7.78 13.13
CA ASP A 22 2.47 6.51 13.40
C ASP A 22 2.39 6.21 14.91
N PRO A 23 1.18 5.92 15.41
CA PRO A 23 0.98 5.65 16.82
C PRO A 23 1.78 4.41 17.25
N PRO A 24 2.16 4.31 18.54
CA PRO A 24 2.90 3.17 19.05
C PRO A 24 2.20 1.86 18.69
N GLN A 25 2.94 0.98 18.02
CA GLN A 25 2.44 -0.33 17.62
C GLN A 25 2.22 -1.19 18.87
N LEU A 26 1.06 -1.83 18.95
CA LEU A 26 0.90 -2.96 19.86
C LEU A 26 1.86 -4.06 19.40
N ALA A 27 2.80 -4.42 20.25
CA ALA A 27 3.99 -5.21 19.95
C ALA A 27 3.73 -6.69 19.58
N ARG A 28 2.69 -6.98 18.81
CA ARG A 28 2.49 -8.32 18.24
C ARG A 28 3.11 -8.36 16.85
N LEU A 29 4.19 -9.13 16.72
CA LEU A 29 4.66 -9.55 15.41
C LEU A 29 3.49 -10.21 14.67
N PRO A 30 3.30 -9.91 13.37
CA PRO A 30 2.23 -10.48 12.58
C PRO A 30 2.53 -11.95 12.24
N GLN A 31 2.50 -12.83 13.26
CA GLN A 31 2.89 -14.22 13.11
C GLN A 31 2.05 -14.95 12.07
N GLU A 32 0.76 -14.63 12.00
CA GLU A 32 -0.15 -15.17 11.01
C GLU A 32 0.30 -14.84 9.57
N LEU A 33 0.84 -13.63 9.35
CA LEU A 33 1.37 -13.24 8.04
C LEU A 33 2.69 -13.95 7.73
N VAL A 34 3.53 -14.17 8.74
CA VAL A 34 4.78 -14.95 8.58
C VAL A 34 4.46 -16.39 8.21
N GLU A 35 3.46 -17.00 8.84
CA GLU A 35 3.01 -18.36 8.53
C GLU A 35 2.39 -18.43 7.12
N ALA A 36 1.58 -17.45 6.74
CA ALA A 36 0.91 -17.42 5.45
C ALA A 36 1.85 -17.11 4.28
N TYR A 37 2.82 -16.22 4.46
CA TYR A 37 3.59 -15.63 3.35
C TYR A 37 5.10 -15.86 3.44
N GLY A 38 5.64 -16.27 4.60
CA GLY A 38 7.08 -16.42 4.81
C GLY A 38 7.77 -17.43 3.90
N GLY A 39 7.01 -18.35 3.28
CA GLY A 39 7.51 -19.32 2.29
C GLY A 39 7.58 -18.81 0.85
N LEU A 40 7.10 -17.58 0.56
CA LEU A 40 7.08 -17.02 -0.79
C LEU A 40 8.51 -16.63 -1.23
N PRO A 41 8.85 -16.77 -2.52
CA PRO A 41 10.24 -16.71 -3.02
C PRO A 41 10.71 -15.25 -3.25
N TRP A 42 10.52 -14.35 -2.30
CA TRP A 42 11.02 -12.99 -2.42
C TRP A 42 12.54 -12.94 -2.26
N GLU A 43 13.16 -12.08 -3.02
CA GLU A 43 14.60 -11.78 -3.00
C GLU A 43 14.87 -10.31 -2.63
N ARG A 44 13.85 -9.46 -2.70
CA ARG A 44 13.89 -8.06 -2.28
C ARG A 44 12.66 -7.74 -1.44
N VAL A 45 12.86 -6.92 -0.41
CA VAL A 45 11.76 -6.40 0.42
C VAL A 45 11.88 -4.88 0.51
N ILE A 46 10.81 -4.20 0.12
CA ILE A 46 10.68 -2.75 0.21
C ILE A 46 9.53 -2.45 1.19
N SER A 47 9.62 -1.37 1.92
CA SER A 47 8.57 -0.95 2.86
C SER A 47 8.34 0.54 2.83
N SER A 48 7.08 0.96 3.04
CA SER A 48 6.82 2.29 3.55
C SER A 48 7.65 2.52 4.83
N PRO A 49 8.21 3.73 5.07
CA PRO A 49 8.98 4.03 6.28
C PRO A 49 8.14 4.10 7.56
N ARG A 50 6.79 4.01 7.45
CA ARG A 50 5.91 4.02 8.63
C ARG A 50 6.14 2.76 9.47
N LEU A 51 6.20 2.93 10.81
CA LEU A 51 6.54 1.84 11.74
C LEU A 51 5.66 0.60 11.55
N ARG A 52 4.35 0.79 11.31
CA ARG A 52 3.41 -0.32 11.06
C ARG A 52 3.79 -1.16 9.83
N SER A 53 4.31 -0.51 8.78
CA SER A 53 4.79 -1.20 7.58
C SER A 53 6.16 -1.82 7.79
N LEU A 54 7.11 -1.07 8.38
CA LEU A 54 8.45 -1.55 8.68
C LEU A 54 8.41 -2.79 9.57
N HIS A 55 7.62 -2.80 10.65
CA HIS A 55 7.48 -3.96 11.53
C HIS A 55 6.95 -5.19 10.79
N THR A 56 5.97 -4.98 9.91
CA THR A 56 5.44 -6.08 9.08
C THR A 56 6.49 -6.59 8.10
N ALA A 57 7.18 -5.67 7.41
CA ALA A 57 8.24 -6.02 6.46
C ALA A 57 9.39 -6.78 7.13
N MET A 58 9.86 -6.28 8.28
CA MET A 58 10.94 -6.93 9.04
C MET A 58 10.56 -8.33 9.52
N ALA A 59 9.29 -8.52 9.97
CA ALA A 59 8.80 -9.84 10.36
C ALA A 59 8.82 -10.85 9.20
N LEU A 60 8.52 -10.40 7.97
CA LEU A 60 8.54 -11.23 6.77
C LEU A 60 9.95 -11.45 6.20
N ALA A 61 10.83 -10.45 6.32
CA ALA A 61 12.18 -10.46 5.77
C ALA A 61 13.21 -11.21 6.65
N THR A 62 13.16 -10.99 7.98
CA THR A 62 14.16 -11.51 8.92
C THR A 62 14.34 -13.03 8.86
N PRO A 63 13.30 -13.88 8.82
CA PRO A 63 13.48 -15.32 8.74
C PRO A 63 14.21 -15.79 7.49
N ARG A 64 14.34 -14.93 6.49
CA ARG A 64 14.99 -15.19 5.20
C ARG A 64 16.36 -14.53 5.07
N GLY A 65 16.77 -13.73 6.05
CA GLY A 65 18.01 -12.97 6.01
C GLY A 65 18.00 -11.85 4.96
N LEU A 66 16.81 -11.33 4.61
CA LEU A 66 16.68 -10.21 3.68
C LEU A 66 16.68 -8.88 4.44
N ASP A 67 17.31 -7.89 3.83
CA ASP A 67 17.23 -6.50 4.29
C ASP A 67 15.89 -5.87 3.83
N VAL A 68 15.48 -4.82 4.52
CA VAL A 68 14.28 -4.04 4.21
C VAL A 68 14.69 -2.64 3.76
N ASP A 69 14.40 -2.30 2.52
CA ASP A 69 14.63 -0.98 1.95
C ASP A 69 13.43 -0.08 2.24
N ALA A 70 13.61 1.00 2.99
CA ALA A 70 12.56 1.97 3.23
C ALA A 70 12.42 2.94 2.04
N ASP A 71 11.19 3.15 1.55
CA ASP A 71 10.91 4.02 0.42
C ASP A 71 9.63 4.83 0.67
N GLU A 72 9.77 6.15 0.77
CA GLU A 72 8.71 7.12 1.05
C GLU A 72 7.61 7.14 -0.03
N GLU A 73 7.92 6.74 -1.26
CA GLU A 73 6.91 6.66 -2.31
C GLU A 73 5.79 5.64 -2.00
N TRP A 74 6.05 4.70 -1.09
CA TRP A 74 5.08 3.70 -0.63
C TRP A 74 4.30 4.10 0.64
N GLU A 75 4.44 5.34 1.11
CA GLU A 75 3.63 5.84 2.22
C GLU A 75 2.13 5.87 1.89
N GLU A 76 1.29 5.84 2.93
CA GLU A 76 -0.15 6.09 2.79
C GLU A 76 -0.40 7.52 2.28
N LEU A 77 -1.59 7.78 1.77
CA LEU A 77 -2.03 9.13 1.46
C LEU A 77 -1.86 10.02 2.70
N ASP A 78 -1.30 11.21 2.51
CA ASP A 78 -1.32 12.23 3.56
C ASP A 78 -2.74 12.77 3.69
N PHE A 79 -3.41 12.39 4.76
CA PHE A 79 -4.79 12.81 5.02
C PHE A 79 -4.90 14.23 5.60
N GLY A 80 -3.78 14.97 5.77
CA GLY A 80 -3.80 16.35 6.24
C GLY A 80 -4.55 16.51 7.56
N ASP A 81 -5.58 17.35 7.58
CA ASP A 81 -6.37 17.62 8.78
C ASP A 81 -7.17 16.39 9.27
N TRP A 82 -7.36 15.39 8.43
CA TRP A 82 -8.03 14.14 8.81
C TRP A 82 -7.07 13.10 9.39
N ASP A 83 -5.75 13.33 9.33
CA ASP A 83 -4.75 12.37 9.79
C ASP A 83 -4.90 12.08 11.29
N GLY A 84 -4.96 10.80 11.64
CA GLY A 84 -5.13 10.33 13.00
C GLY A 84 -6.55 10.47 13.57
N GLN A 85 -7.51 10.97 12.80
CA GLN A 85 -8.91 11.06 13.22
C GLN A 85 -9.68 9.77 12.95
N SER A 86 -10.69 9.51 13.78
CA SER A 86 -11.64 8.44 13.54
C SER A 86 -12.54 8.76 12.35
N LEU A 87 -12.81 7.77 11.51
CA LEU A 87 -13.77 7.89 10.40
C LEU A 87 -15.16 8.34 10.87
N PHE A 88 -15.54 8.00 12.12
CA PHE A 88 -16.83 8.38 12.71
C PHE A 88 -16.89 9.84 13.16
N ASP A 89 -15.74 10.49 13.34
CA ASP A 89 -15.66 11.90 13.74
C ASP A 89 -15.58 12.85 12.54
N LEU A 90 -15.37 12.32 11.33
CA LEU A 90 -15.28 13.11 10.11
C LEU A 90 -16.67 13.42 9.53
N PRO A 91 -16.84 14.59 8.88
CA PRO A 91 -18.09 14.90 8.17
C PRO A 91 -18.38 13.87 7.07
N GLU A 92 -19.54 13.22 7.15
CA GLU A 92 -19.94 12.16 6.22
C GLU A 92 -19.97 12.64 4.77
N ASP A 93 -20.43 13.89 4.53
CA ASP A 93 -20.50 14.52 3.22
C ASP A 93 -19.10 14.75 2.63
N ALA A 94 -18.11 15.12 3.46
CA ALA A 94 -16.73 15.32 3.02
C ALA A 94 -16.07 13.98 2.64
N LEU A 95 -16.27 12.92 3.43
CA LEU A 95 -15.80 11.58 3.10
C LEU A 95 -16.47 11.04 1.83
N ALA A 96 -17.77 11.24 1.67
CA ALA A 96 -18.49 10.83 0.48
C ALA A 96 -17.99 11.57 -0.77
N ALA A 97 -17.73 12.88 -0.68
CA ALA A 97 -17.17 13.68 -1.76
C ALA A 97 -15.75 13.19 -2.14
N PHE A 98 -14.89 12.94 -1.16
CA PHE A 98 -13.55 12.38 -1.39
C PHE A 98 -13.62 11.03 -2.10
N HIS A 99 -14.48 10.12 -1.67
CA HIS A 99 -14.61 8.82 -2.34
C HIS A 99 -15.20 8.90 -3.74
N ALA A 100 -16.06 9.90 -3.99
CA ALA A 100 -16.66 10.11 -5.30
C ALA A 100 -15.68 10.73 -6.31
N ASP A 101 -14.93 11.74 -5.89
CA ASP A 101 -13.93 12.43 -6.72
C ASP A 101 -12.77 12.97 -5.86
N PRO A 102 -11.74 12.16 -5.61
CA PRO A 102 -10.60 12.57 -4.78
C PRO A 102 -9.71 13.64 -5.43
N HIS A 103 -9.82 13.86 -6.75
CA HIS A 103 -9.13 14.97 -7.41
C HIS A 103 -9.76 16.32 -7.05
N ALA A 104 -11.10 16.38 -7.07
CA ALA A 104 -11.82 17.60 -6.76
C ALA A 104 -11.92 17.88 -5.27
N TYR A 105 -11.94 16.83 -4.44
CA TYR A 105 -12.17 16.90 -2.99
C TYR A 105 -11.09 16.15 -2.20
N PRO A 106 -9.80 16.56 -2.32
CA PRO A 106 -8.73 15.94 -1.52
C PRO A 106 -8.91 16.24 -0.03
N PRO A 107 -8.27 15.46 0.86
CA PRO A 107 -8.24 15.78 2.29
C PRO A 107 -7.72 17.21 2.52
N PRO A 108 -8.36 18.00 3.42
CA PRO A 108 -7.92 19.37 3.69
C PRO A 108 -6.48 19.42 4.19
N ASN A 109 -5.66 20.28 3.59
CA ASN A 109 -4.22 20.41 3.88
C ASN A 109 -3.40 19.11 3.70
N GLY A 110 -3.99 18.09 3.06
CA GLY A 110 -3.34 16.83 2.77
C GLY A 110 -2.66 16.77 1.38
N GLU A 111 -2.27 15.58 1.00
CA GLU A 111 -1.69 15.30 -0.30
C GLU A 111 -2.76 15.42 -1.40
N SER A 112 -2.45 16.12 -2.49
CA SER A 112 -3.33 16.10 -3.65
C SER A 112 -3.34 14.72 -4.29
N TRP A 113 -4.51 14.30 -4.80
CA TRP A 113 -4.65 13.00 -5.44
C TRP A 113 -3.66 12.80 -6.59
N GLY A 114 -3.48 13.81 -7.44
CA GLY A 114 -2.52 13.75 -8.54
C GLY A 114 -1.04 13.65 -8.08
N HIS A 115 -0.70 14.12 -6.88
CA HIS A 115 0.64 13.88 -6.31
C HIS A 115 0.77 12.42 -5.88
N PHE A 116 -0.22 11.89 -5.19
CA PHE A 116 -0.31 10.49 -4.79
C PHE A 116 -0.18 9.53 -5.98
N GLU A 117 -0.95 9.76 -7.04
CA GLU A 117 -0.86 8.97 -8.28
C GLU A 117 0.56 8.97 -8.87
N ARG A 118 1.17 10.15 -8.98
CA ARG A 118 2.51 10.27 -9.57
C ARG A 118 3.60 9.60 -8.76
N ARG A 119 3.54 9.67 -7.40
CA ARG A 119 4.57 9.00 -6.58
C ARG A 119 4.47 7.48 -6.66
N ILE A 120 3.27 6.91 -6.66
CA ILE A 120 3.10 5.47 -6.86
C ILE A 120 3.56 5.05 -8.26
N ALA A 121 3.25 5.84 -9.30
CA ALA A 121 3.75 5.58 -10.65
C ALA A 121 5.30 5.59 -10.69
N ARG A 122 5.96 6.57 -10.07
CA ARG A 122 7.43 6.60 -9.98
C ARG A 122 8.00 5.37 -9.28
N ALA A 123 7.38 4.93 -8.17
CA ALA A 123 7.79 3.72 -7.47
C ALA A 123 7.71 2.48 -8.38
N LEU A 124 6.60 2.33 -9.10
CA LEU A 124 6.42 1.23 -10.06
C LEU A 124 7.42 1.27 -11.21
N TYR A 125 7.68 2.45 -11.77
CA TYR A 125 8.68 2.59 -12.83
C TYR A 125 10.08 2.22 -12.35
N ARG A 126 10.49 2.64 -11.13
CA ARG A 126 11.80 2.26 -10.56
C ARG A 126 11.97 0.75 -10.43
N LEU A 127 10.90 0.02 -10.08
CA LEU A 127 10.94 -1.45 -10.03
C LEU A 127 11.15 -2.08 -11.41
N LEU A 128 10.63 -1.45 -12.47
CA LEU A 128 10.77 -1.92 -13.85
C LEU A 128 12.04 -1.44 -14.53
N ASP A 129 12.73 -0.42 -13.99
CA ASP A 129 14.01 0.10 -14.48
C ASP A 129 15.21 -0.75 -13.98
N ASP A 130 14.96 -1.71 -13.10
CA ASP A 130 15.98 -2.64 -12.63
C ASP A 130 16.39 -3.58 -13.79
N ASP A 131 17.69 -3.66 -14.05
CA ASP A 131 18.25 -4.49 -15.12
C ASP A 131 18.06 -6.00 -14.86
N ASP A 132 17.87 -6.38 -13.57
CA ASP A 132 17.63 -7.77 -13.16
C ASP A 132 16.46 -7.83 -12.17
N PRO A 133 15.22 -7.81 -12.67
CA PRO A 133 14.04 -7.77 -11.82
C PRO A 133 13.83 -9.08 -11.07
N VAL A 134 13.98 -9.04 -9.76
CA VAL A 134 13.77 -10.18 -8.86
C VAL A 134 12.37 -10.18 -8.24
N PRO A 135 11.88 -11.33 -7.75
CA PRO A 135 10.63 -11.39 -6.97
C PRO A 135 10.69 -10.44 -5.78
N THR A 136 9.82 -9.44 -5.78
CA THR A 136 9.85 -8.33 -4.81
C THR A 136 8.58 -8.31 -3.96
N LEU A 137 8.76 -8.12 -2.65
CA LEU A 137 7.70 -7.77 -1.72
C LEU A 137 7.73 -6.25 -1.47
N VAL A 138 6.57 -5.62 -1.52
CA VAL A 138 6.35 -4.27 -1.01
C VAL A 138 5.35 -4.32 0.13
N VAL A 139 5.74 -3.84 1.31
CA VAL A 139 4.82 -3.68 2.44
C VAL A 139 4.42 -2.21 2.55
N SER A 140 3.11 -1.97 2.45
CA SER A 140 2.56 -0.63 2.37
C SER A 140 1.16 -0.57 3.01
N HIS A 141 0.26 0.26 2.48
CA HIS A 141 -1.02 0.63 3.06
C HIS A 141 -2.18 0.42 2.08
N GLY A 142 -3.40 0.67 2.55
CA GLY A 142 -4.60 0.45 1.76
C GLY A 142 -4.71 1.34 0.52
N GLY A 143 -4.35 2.62 0.63
CA GLY A 143 -4.36 3.58 -0.47
C GLY A 143 -3.38 3.20 -1.59
N PRO A 144 -2.07 3.02 -1.31
CA PRO A 144 -1.10 2.59 -2.30
C PRO A 144 -1.47 1.28 -3.01
N LEU A 145 -1.96 0.27 -2.29
CA LEU A 145 -2.38 -0.98 -2.90
C LEU A 145 -3.52 -0.78 -3.92
N ARG A 146 -4.52 0.06 -3.57
CA ARG A 146 -5.60 0.42 -4.49
C ARG A 146 -5.10 1.22 -5.68
N MET A 147 -4.15 2.14 -5.45
CA MET A 147 -3.55 2.93 -6.51
C MET A 147 -2.79 2.06 -7.51
N VAL A 148 -2.06 1.05 -7.03
CA VAL A 148 -1.41 0.07 -7.91
C VAL A 148 -2.44 -0.66 -8.76
N LEU A 149 -3.54 -1.15 -8.18
CA LEU A 149 -4.60 -1.81 -8.94
C LEU A 149 -5.21 -0.87 -9.99
N SER A 150 -5.42 0.39 -9.64
CA SER A 150 -5.92 1.39 -10.59
C SER A 150 -4.96 1.59 -11.76
N GLN A 151 -3.68 1.82 -11.50
CA GLN A 151 -2.69 2.15 -12.52
C GLN A 151 -2.29 0.95 -13.36
N VAL A 152 -2.11 -0.22 -12.74
CA VAL A 152 -1.60 -1.42 -13.40
C VAL A 152 -2.70 -2.17 -14.15
N CYS A 153 -3.88 -2.31 -13.54
CA CYS A 153 -4.99 -3.06 -14.11
C CYS A 153 -6.01 -2.17 -14.83
N GLY A 154 -5.81 -0.84 -14.83
CA GLY A 154 -6.75 0.11 -15.43
C GLY A 154 -8.10 0.16 -14.72
N LEU A 155 -8.18 -0.22 -13.44
CA LEU A 155 -9.41 -0.21 -12.67
C LEU A 155 -9.78 1.22 -12.27
N PRO A 156 -11.01 1.68 -12.54
CA PRO A 156 -11.48 2.95 -11.98
C PRO A 156 -11.38 2.93 -10.46
N MET A 157 -11.02 4.06 -9.85
CA MET A 157 -10.84 4.13 -8.39
C MET A 157 -12.12 3.78 -7.64
N SER A 158 -13.29 4.07 -8.20
CA SER A 158 -14.59 3.65 -7.65
C SER A 158 -14.72 2.12 -7.49
N LEU A 159 -14.13 1.34 -8.39
CA LEU A 159 -14.05 -0.12 -8.23
C LEU A 159 -12.98 -0.53 -7.23
N CYS A 160 -11.86 0.19 -7.16
CA CYS A 160 -10.81 -0.10 -6.17
C CYS A 160 -11.31 0.13 -4.73
N TRP A 161 -12.20 1.11 -4.50
CA TRP A 161 -12.86 1.31 -3.20
C TRP A 161 -13.77 0.14 -2.81
N ALA A 162 -14.42 -0.50 -3.79
CA ALA A 162 -15.28 -1.65 -3.55
C ALA A 162 -14.51 -2.93 -3.21
N LEU A 163 -13.20 -2.97 -3.45
CA LEU A 163 -12.37 -4.11 -3.08
C LEU A 163 -12.04 -4.08 -1.59
N ARG A 164 -12.32 -5.18 -0.92
CA ARG A 164 -11.89 -5.35 0.45
C ARG A 164 -10.38 -5.63 0.48
N ILE A 165 -9.63 -4.72 1.08
CA ILE A 165 -8.18 -4.83 1.30
C ILE A 165 -7.93 -4.64 2.80
N ASP A 166 -8.11 -5.71 3.57
CA ASP A 166 -7.89 -5.70 5.02
C ASP A 166 -6.41 -5.66 5.37
N HIS A 167 -6.08 -5.40 6.63
CA HIS A 167 -4.71 -5.53 7.12
C HIS A 167 -4.19 -6.95 6.87
N GLY A 168 -2.98 -7.05 6.35
CA GLY A 168 -2.38 -8.32 5.95
C GLY A 168 -2.81 -8.83 4.57
N THR A 169 -3.76 -8.20 3.88
CA THR A 169 -4.09 -8.58 2.49
C THR A 169 -2.85 -8.54 1.61
N ARG A 170 -2.64 -9.59 0.83
CA ARG A 170 -1.62 -9.68 -0.21
C ARG A 170 -2.25 -9.59 -1.59
N LEU A 171 -1.70 -8.71 -2.42
CA LEU A 171 -1.94 -8.65 -3.85
C LEU A 171 -0.70 -9.17 -4.57
N ARG A 172 -0.87 -10.07 -5.51
CA ARG A 172 0.17 -10.46 -6.45
C ARG A 172 -0.17 -9.91 -7.81
N VAL A 173 0.69 -9.08 -8.36
CA VAL A 173 0.51 -8.47 -9.67
C VAL A 173 1.67 -8.80 -10.60
N ARG A 174 1.37 -8.94 -11.88
CA ARG A 174 2.36 -8.91 -12.94
C ARG A 174 2.47 -7.49 -13.45
N LEU A 175 3.69 -6.98 -13.53
CA LEU A 175 3.98 -5.64 -14.04
C LEU A 175 4.75 -5.74 -15.36
N GLU A 176 4.38 -4.88 -16.29
CA GLU A 176 5.07 -4.72 -17.57
C GLU A 176 5.15 -3.23 -17.92
N ARG A 177 6.19 -2.86 -18.66
CA ARG A 177 6.28 -1.51 -19.18
C ARG A 177 5.40 -1.39 -20.42
N GLY A 178 4.32 -0.60 -20.32
CA GLY A 178 3.50 -0.22 -21.47
C GLY A 178 4.14 0.97 -22.23
N GLU A 179 3.48 1.38 -23.31
CA GLU A 179 3.95 2.50 -24.15
C GLU A 179 3.92 3.84 -23.41
N VAL A 180 2.93 4.06 -22.54
CA VAL A 180 2.67 5.34 -21.85
C VAL A 180 2.71 5.19 -20.33
N SER A 181 2.37 4.02 -19.81
CA SER A 181 2.25 3.76 -18.37
C SER A 181 2.68 2.33 -18.04
N VAL A 182 2.84 2.04 -16.74
CA VAL A 182 2.94 0.67 -16.27
C VAL A 182 1.60 -0.02 -16.51
N VAL A 183 1.63 -1.25 -16.99
CA VAL A 183 0.45 -2.09 -17.24
C VAL A 183 0.66 -3.47 -16.63
N GLY A 184 -0.41 -4.22 -16.43
CA GLY A 184 -0.27 -5.59 -15.92
C GLY A 184 -1.57 -6.23 -15.52
N GLU A 185 -1.46 -7.24 -14.68
CA GLU A 185 -2.57 -8.09 -14.27
C GLU A 185 -2.54 -8.33 -12.76
N LEU A 186 -3.71 -8.35 -12.14
CA LEU A 186 -3.88 -8.91 -10.81
C LEU A 186 -3.94 -10.43 -10.92
N LEU A 187 -2.93 -11.12 -10.40
CA LEU A 187 -2.82 -12.59 -10.43
C LEU A 187 -3.50 -13.24 -9.24
N GLU A 188 -3.43 -12.59 -8.08
CA GLU A 188 -3.99 -13.13 -6.83
C GLU A 188 -4.33 -12.00 -5.87
N LEU A 189 -5.45 -12.15 -5.17
CA LEU A 189 -5.82 -11.36 -4.01
C LEU A 189 -6.09 -12.34 -2.86
N GLN A 190 -5.25 -12.31 -1.84
CA GLN A 190 -5.36 -13.18 -0.67
C GLN A 190 -5.65 -12.34 0.57
N GLN A 191 -6.73 -12.64 1.24
CA GLN A 191 -7.04 -12.11 2.57
C GLN A 191 -6.33 -12.94 3.64
N PRO A 192 -5.95 -12.35 4.78
CA PRO A 192 -5.34 -13.08 5.90
C PRO A 192 -6.28 -14.11 6.50
#